data_72edb4cc37898ca476011413a6f00f08
#
_entry.id   72edb4cc37898ca476011413a6f00f08
#
_cell.length_a   1.000
_cell.length_b   1.000
_cell.length_c   1.000
_cell.angle_alpha   90.00
_cell.angle_beta   90.00
_cell.angle_gamma   90.00
#
_symmetry.space_group_name_H-M   'P 1'
#
loop_
_entity.id
_entity.type
_entity.pdbx_description
1 polymer ?
#
loop_
_entity_poly.entity_id
_entity_poly.type
_entity_poly.pdbx_seq_one_letter_code
_entity_poly.pdbx_strand_id
1 'polypeptide(L)'
;FSGGNIDVSSESEAKKPVNIKNFQASKIKFKEDESLKSDLQKQVEQIEKNKGNFVDKGTKEFYETGELTKNEDVLQNDDPNNSYKVQFESEAKIGENLDKDIDSLKAGDEVLMGMYFLADRPVIDKLIKAANRGVKVRIIFDRSRDAFGMSTNGLPNKPVSKKLKKKTKNKIEIKWYFTNNEQFHTKIMLMKKTDGNVIIHTGSANYIKKNIRGYIMDANLRVLTNKDSKLTKDVYNYFDRLWENRDGLFTINFDDEPTTKASQDFMYKILDAAQLGSF
;
A
#
# COMPACT_ATOMS: atom_id res chain seq x y z
N PHE A 1 1.69 -18.41 38.24
CA PHE A 1 1.05 -17.09 38.14
C PHE A 1 1.27 -16.35 39.44
N SER A 2 2.19 -15.41 39.51
CA SER A 2 2.35 -14.47 40.61
C SER A 2 2.04 -13.08 40.05
N GLY A 3 0.93 -12.49 40.52
CA GLY A 3 0.55 -11.13 40.17
C GLY A 3 1.49 -10.13 40.81
N GLY A 4 2.19 -9.36 39.98
CA GLY A 4 2.91 -8.17 40.40
C GLY A 4 1.96 -6.97 40.32
N ASN A 5 1.71 -6.30 41.45
CA ASN A 5 1.06 -5.01 41.50
C ASN A 5 1.91 -3.98 40.77
N ILE A 6 1.35 -3.36 39.74
CA ILE A 6 1.93 -2.16 39.13
C ILE A 6 1.45 -0.98 39.97
N ASP A 7 2.37 -0.37 40.69
CA ASP A 7 2.14 0.86 41.41
C ASP A 7 2.02 2.03 40.43
N VAL A 8 0.82 2.59 40.31
CA VAL A 8 0.51 3.74 39.43
C VAL A 8 0.50 5.00 40.29
N SER A 9 1.64 5.34 40.88
CA SER A 9 1.83 6.62 41.53
C SER A 9 3.12 7.29 41.12
N SER A 10 3.13 7.80 39.90
CA SER A 10 3.98 8.93 39.51
C SER A 10 3.17 9.80 38.57
N GLU A 11 2.71 10.95 39.05
CA GLU A 11 2.23 12.03 38.21
C GLU A 11 3.31 12.35 37.20
N SER A 12 3.14 11.89 35.97
CA SER A 12 3.98 12.31 34.85
C SER A 12 3.64 13.77 34.55
N GLU A 13 4.61 14.64 34.67
CA GLU A 13 4.53 16.02 34.20
C GLU A 13 3.89 16.04 32.81
N ALA A 14 2.74 16.69 32.71
CA ALA A 14 2.06 16.90 31.44
C ALA A 14 3.02 17.66 30.54
N LYS A 15 3.57 16.98 29.53
CA LYS A 15 4.43 17.61 28.54
C LYS A 15 3.64 18.73 27.88
N LYS A 16 4.13 19.98 28.05
CA LYS A 16 3.55 21.15 27.41
C LYS A 16 3.42 20.86 25.90
N PRO A 17 2.32 21.25 25.26
CA PRO A 17 2.15 21.02 23.83
C PRO A 17 3.32 21.64 23.08
N VAL A 18 4.01 20.86 22.26
CA VAL A 18 5.11 21.33 21.43
C VAL A 18 4.53 22.30 20.41
N ASN A 19 4.99 23.54 20.45
CA ASN A 19 4.59 24.56 19.50
C ASN A 19 5.24 24.25 18.15
N ILE A 20 4.48 23.61 17.25
CA ILE A 20 4.94 23.16 15.92
C ILE A 20 5.37 24.32 15.03
N LYS A 21 4.96 25.56 15.33
CA LYS A 21 5.36 26.76 14.55
C LYS A 21 6.87 27.07 14.57
N ASN A 22 7.62 26.49 15.50
CA ASN A 22 9.07 26.71 15.64
C ASN A 22 9.90 25.44 15.37
N PHE A 23 9.36 24.44 14.70
CA PHE A 23 10.14 23.30 14.27
C PHE A 23 11.04 23.71 13.10
N GLN A 24 12.14 24.36 13.40
CA GLN A 24 13.28 24.40 12.48
C GLN A 24 13.84 22.99 12.48
N ALA A 25 13.76 22.30 11.33
CA ALA A 25 14.45 21.05 11.13
C ALA A 25 15.92 21.26 11.51
N SER A 26 16.29 20.80 12.71
CA SER A 26 17.67 20.82 13.15
C SER A 26 18.47 20.08 12.10
N LYS A 27 19.49 20.74 11.54
CA LYS A 27 20.38 20.20 10.52
C LYS A 27 20.90 18.85 10.98
N ILE A 28 20.28 17.78 10.52
CA ILE A 28 20.82 16.43 10.68
C ILE A 28 22.06 16.41 9.77
N LYS A 29 23.23 16.45 10.37
CA LYS A 29 24.47 16.26 9.64
C LYS A 29 24.56 14.77 9.26
N PHE A 30 24.11 14.43 8.08
CA PHE A 30 24.45 13.14 7.47
C PHE A 30 25.94 13.15 7.14
N LYS A 31 26.66 12.09 7.50
CA LYS A 31 28.00 11.82 6.93
C LYS A 31 27.84 11.68 5.42
N GLU A 32 28.49 12.57 4.69
CA GLU A 32 28.29 12.79 3.28
C GLU A 32 28.87 11.60 2.46
N ASP A 33 27.99 10.81 1.92
CA ASP A 33 28.27 10.02 0.73
C ASP A 33 27.83 10.86 -0.48
N GLU A 34 28.77 11.35 -1.25
CA GLU A 34 28.50 12.30 -2.37
C GLU A 34 27.60 11.70 -3.45
N SER A 35 27.58 10.37 -3.60
CA SER A 35 26.69 9.69 -4.54
C SER A 35 25.21 9.76 -4.10
N LEU A 36 24.95 9.79 -2.79
CA LEU A 36 23.62 9.97 -2.21
C LEU A 36 23.16 11.43 -2.29
N LYS A 37 24.10 12.38 -2.26
CA LYS A 37 23.79 13.82 -2.41
C LYS A 37 23.19 14.14 -3.77
N SER A 38 23.69 13.57 -4.84
CA SER A 38 23.21 13.87 -6.19
C SER A 38 21.77 13.43 -6.41
N ASP A 39 21.37 12.29 -5.86
CA ASP A 39 20.01 11.77 -5.98
C ASP A 39 19.04 12.47 -5.03
N LEU A 40 19.48 12.82 -3.82
CA LEU A 40 18.71 13.63 -2.89
C LEU A 40 18.55 15.07 -3.38
N GLN A 41 19.59 15.67 -3.96
CA GLN A 41 19.50 17.01 -4.55
C GLN A 41 18.53 17.05 -5.73
N LYS A 42 18.60 16.08 -6.65
CA LYS A 42 17.62 15.97 -7.76
C LYS A 42 16.19 15.77 -7.24
N GLN A 43 16.01 14.99 -6.18
CA GLN A 43 14.70 14.80 -5.57
C GLN A 43 14.20 16.09 -4.90
N VAL A 44 15.07 16.82 -4.20
CA VAL A 44 14.74 18.13 -3.59
C VAL A 44 14.43 19.18 -4.66
N GLU A 45 15.24 19.26 -5.72
CA GLU A 45 14.98 20.15 -6.86
C GLU A 45 13.66 19.81 -7.56
N GLN A 46 13.32 18.52 -7.67
CA GLN A 46 12.06 18.07 -8.25
C GLN A 46 10.88 18.39 -7.33
N ILE A 47 11.07 18.26 -6.01
CA ILE A 47 10.12 18.69 -4.98
C ILE A 47 9.92 20.20 -5.01
N GLU A 48 11.00 20.98 -5.09
CA GLU A 48 10.92 22.42 -5.15
C GLU A 48 10.29 22.93 -6.46
N LYS A 49 10.58 22.29 -7.59
CA LYS A 49 10.00 22.62 -8.88
C LYS A 49 8.49 22.35 -8.95
N ASN A 50 8.01 21.43 -8.13
CA ASN A 50 6.61 21.04 -8.03
C ASN A 50 5.97 21.53 -6.72
N LYS A 51 6.53 22.54 -6.08
CA LYS A 51 6.00 23.15 -4.85
C LYS A 51 4.53 23.54 -5.04
N GLY A 52 3.65 22.79 -4.38
CA GLY A 52 2.19 22.93 -4.46
C GLY A 52 1.44 21.74 -5.05
N ASN A 53 2.12 20.79 -5.70
CA ASN A 53 1.49 19.67 -6.37
C ASN A 53 1.63 18.32 -5.62
N PHE A 54 2.33 18.31 -4.47
CA PHE A 54 2.69 17.06 -3.78
C PHE A 54 1.80 16.68 -2.63
N VAL A 55 0.99 17.60 -2.14
CA VAL A 55 0.13 17.35 -0.98
C VAL A 55 -1.28 17.20 -1.49
N ASP A 56 -1.94 16.14 -1.10
CA ASP A 56 -3.38 16.02 -1.29
C ASP A 56 -4.07 17.24 -0.71
N LYS A 57 -5.03 17.78 -1.42
CA LYS A 57 -5.75 18.99 -1.02
C LYS A 57 -6.33 18.86 0.40
N GLY A 58 -6.89 17.69 0.73
CA GLY A 58 -7.39 17.40 2.06
C GLY A 58 -6.29 17.30 3.12
N THR A 59 -5.14 16.71 2.78
CA THR A 59 -3.98 16.65 3.69
C THR A 59 -3.40 18.05 3.94
N LYS A 60 -3.31 18.87 2.89
CA LYS A 60 -2.86 20.27 3.02
C LYS A 60 -3.80 21.06 3.92
N GLU A 61 -5.11 20.94 3.71
CA GLU A 61 -6.13 21.60 4.50
C GLU A 61 -6.05 21.18 5.97
N PHE A 62 -5.82 19.89 6.26
CA PHE A 62 -5.62 19.40 7.63
C PHE A 62 -4.40 20.03 8.30
N TYR A 63 -3.25 20.11 7.60
CA TYR A 63 -2.03 20.70 8.16
C TYR A 63 -2.14 22.21 8.34
N GLU A 64 -2.89 22.92 7.51
CA GLU A 64 -3.09 24.35 7.58
C GLU A 64 -4.17 24.75 8.59
N THR A 65 -5.27 24.00 8.66
CA THR A 65 -6.45 24.35 9.47
C THR A 65 -6.63 23.45 10.70
N GLY A 66 -6.01 22.27 10.73
CA GLY A 66 -6.25 21.24 11.75
C GLY A 66 -7.61 20.53 11.60
N GLU A 67 -8.32 20.78 10.51
CA GLU A 67 -9.59 20.14 10.21
C GLU A 67 -9.42 19.13 9.09
N LEU A 68 -10.00 17.95 9.28
CA LEU A 68 -10.12 16.97 8.20
C LEU A 68 -11.18 17.45 7.23
N THR A 69 -10.89 17.35 5.93
CA THR A 69 -11.91 17.53 4.91
C THR A 69 -13.08 16.62 5.22
N LYS A 70 -14.26 17.19 5.44
CA LYS A 70 -15.45 16.40 5.69
C LYS A 70 -15.70 15.53 4.46
N ASN A 71 -15.59 14.22 4.64
CA ASN A 71 -16.01 13.28 3.61
C ASN A 71 -17.55 13.22 3.67
N GLU A 72 -18.20 14.13 2.95
CA GLU A 72 -19.68 14.24 2.95
C GLU A 72 -20.35 13.10 2.19
N ASP A 73 -19.57 12.29 1.50
CA ASP A 73 -20.05 11.15 0.74
C ASP A 73 -20.29 9.91 1.62
N VAL A 74 -21.16 10.04 2.60
CA VAL A 74 -21.79 8.84 3.18
C VAL A 74 -22.58 8.19 2.05
N LEU A 75 -22.28 6.94 1.74
CA LEU A 75 -23.03 6.13 0.77
C LEU A 75 -24.48 6.04 1.25
N GLN A 76 -25.33 6.95 0.79
CA GLN A 76 -26.76 6.82 0.95
C GLN A 76 -27.22 5.72 -0.02
N ASN A 77 -27.89 4.72 0.52
CA ASN A 77 -28.23 3.49 -0.19
C ASN A 77 -29.50 3.63 -1.08
N ASP A 78 -29.74 4.83 -1.59
CA ASP A 78 -30.94 5.15 -2.36
C ASP A 78 -30.83 4.87 -3.87
N ASP A 79 -29.61 4.49 -4.33
CA ASP A 79 -29.39 4.11 -5.73
C ASP A 79 -29.58 2.58 -5.86
N PRO A 80 -30.56 2.11 -6.66
CA PRO A 80 -30.78 0.68 -6.91
C PRO A 80 -29.57 -0.03 -7.53
N ASN A 81 -28.62 0.72 -8.12
CA ASN A 81 -27.35 0.18 -8.60
C ASN A 81 -26.34 -0.07 -7.49
N ASN A 82 -26.55 0.45 -6.28
CA ASN A 82 -25.70 0.27 -5.11
C ASN A 82 -26.03 -1.02 -4.35
N SER A 83 -25.96 -2.17 -5.02
CA SER A 83 -26.09 -3.47 -4.35
C SER A 83 -24.75 -3.93 -3.82
N TYR A 84 -24.66 -4.08 -2.50
CA TYR A 84 -23.45 -4.55 -1.81
C TYR A 84 -23.76 -5.78 -0.99
N LYS A 85 -22.89 -6.83 -1.13
CA LYS A 85 -22.79 -7.91 -0.15
C LYS A 85 -21.45 -7.78 0.53
N VAL A 86 -21.46 -7.52 1.83
CA VAL A 86 -20.26 -7.30 2.62
C VAL A 86 -20.04 -8.51 3.52
N GLN A 87 -18.82 -9.05 3.45
CA GLN A 87 -18.36 -10.12 4.32
C GLN A 87 -17.21 -9.60 5.17
N PHE A 88 -17.35 -9.71 6.48
CA PHE A 88 -16.24 -9.52 7.41
C PHE A 88 -15.35 -10.77 7.38
N GLU A 89 -14.05 -10.57 7.28
CA GLU A 89 -13.06 -11.63 7.22
C GLU A 89 -11.97 -11.38 8.26
N SER A 90 -11.52 -12.42 8.91
CA SER A 90 -10.41 -12.37 9.84
C SER A 90 -9.48 -13.57 9.63
N GLU A 91 -8.23 -13.43 10.06
CA GLU A 91 -7.24 -14.49 10.08
C GLU A 91 -7.06 -15.19 8.72
N ALA A 92 -6.96 -16.52 8.71
CA ALA A 92 -6.75 -17.33 7.50
C ALA A 92 -7.87 -17.17 6.46
N LYS A 93 -9.08 -16.76 6.88
CA LYS A 93 -10.21 -16.57 5.97
C LYS A 93 -9.94 -15.51 4.93
N ILE A 94 -9.15 -14.49 5.27
CA ILE A 94 -8.71 -13.45 4.34
C ILE A 94 -7.96 -14.10 3.17
N GLY A 95 -6.94 -14.90 3.46
CA GLY A 95 -6.13 -15.58 2.43
C GLY A 95 -6.92 -16.61 1.61
N GLU A 96 -7.81 -17.37 2.26
CA GLU A 96 -8.66 -18.33 1.56
C GLU A 96 -9.57 -17.68 0.51
N ASN A 97 -10.20 -16.57 0.87
CA ASN A 97 -11.10 -15.87 -0.04
C ASN A 97 -10.34 -15.12 -1.12
N LEU A 98 -9.20 -14.47 -0.80
CA LEU A 98 -8.30 -13.90 -1.80
C LEU A 98 -7.89 -14.93 -2.84
N ASP A 99 -7.48 -16.11 -2.39
CA ASP A 99 -7.07 -17.21 -3.28
C ASP A 99 -8.19 -17.63 -4.23
N LYS A 100 -9.41 -17.81 -3.72
CA LYS A 100 -10.59 -18.18 -4.51
C LYS A 100 -10.96 -17.09 -5.53
N ASP A 101 -10.93 -15.84 -5.09
CA ASP A 101 -11.33 -14.71 -5.93
C ASP A 101 -10.34 -14.49 -7.06
N ILE A 102 -9.02 -14.53 -6.79
CA ILE A 102 -7.99 -14.43 -7.85
C ILE A 102 -8.08 -15.61 -8.83
N ASP A 103 -8.31 -16.83 -8.32
CA ASP A 103 -8.47 -18.01 -9.19
C ASP A 103 -9.71 -17.93 -10.07
N SER A 104 -10.77 -17.23 -9.64
CA SER A 104 -12.01 -17.05 -10.40
C SER A 104 -11.87 -16.11 -11.60
N LEU A 105 -10.80 -15.32 -11.68
CA LEU A 105 -10.58 -14.34 -12.74
C LEU A 105 -10.28 -15.02 -14.09
N LYS A 106 -10.76 -14.43 -15.17
CA LYS A 106 -10.62 -14.91 -16.55
C LYS A 106 -9.90 -13.87 -17.41
N ALA A 107 -9.51 -14.27 -18.61
CA ALA A 107 -8.97 -13.34 -19.60
C ALA A 107 -9.94 -12.16 -19.84
N GLY A 108 -9.40 -10.95 -19.85
CA GLY A 108 -10.17 -9.71 -19.98
C GLY A 108 -10.61 -9.09 -18.65
N ASP A 109 -10.63 -9.84 -17.55
CA ASP A 109 -10.86 -9.29 -16.22
C ASP A 109 -9.71 -8.36 -15.80
N GLU A 110 -9.94 -7.54 -14.80
CA GLU A 110 -9.00 -6.52 -14.34
C GLU A 110 -8.76 -6.61 -12.83
N VAL A 111 -7.52 -6.38 -12.41
CA VAL A 111 -7.11 -6.23 -11.00
C VAL A 111 -6.42 -4.88 -10.82
N LEU A 112 -6.92 -4.09 -9.87
CA LEU A 112 -6.25 -2.90 -9.34
C LEU A 112 -5.83 -3.19 -7.91
N MET A 113 -4.57 -3.02 -7.58
CA MET A 113 -4.07 -3.26 -6.24
C MET A 113 -3.20 -2.10 -5.73
N GLY A 114 -3.56 -1.54 -4.58
CA GLY A 114 -2.72 -0.66 -3.79
C GLY A 114 -2.23 -1.42 -2.56
N MET A 115 -0.90 -1.57 -2.37
CA MET A 115 -0.41 -2.47 -1.34
C MET A 115 0.85 -1.95 -0.64
N TYR A 116 0.75 -1.92 0.70
CA TYR A 116 1.91 -1.61 1.53
C TYR A 116 2.95 -2.74 1.48
N PHE A 117 2.57 -3.99 1.84
CA PHE A 117 3.47 -5.15 1.74
C PHE A 117 2.81 -6.34 1.06
N LEU A 118 3.47 -6.88 0.05
CA LEU A 118 3.12 -8.13 -0.63
C LEU A 118 4.28 -9.12 -0.53
N ALA A 119 4.07 -10.25 0.17
CA ALA A 119 5.07 -11.33 0.25
C ALA A 119 4.44 -12.73 0.36
N ASP A 120 3.11 -12.84 0.41
CA ASP A 120 2.45 -14.15 0.43
C ASP A 120 2.64 -14.86 -0.91
N ARG A 121 3.34 -16.00 -0.90
CA ARG A 121 3.68 -16.76 -2.11
C ARG A 121 2.45 -17.22 -2.90
N PRO A 122 1.41 -17.81 -2.27
CA PRO A 122 0.20 -18.18 -2.98
C PRO A 122 -0.42 -17.01 -3.74
N VAL A 123 -0.59 -15.84 -3.11
CA VAL A 123 -1.16 -14.65 -3.76
C VAL A 123 -0.27 -14.21 -4.93
N ILE A 124 1.05 -14.13 -4.74
CA ILE A 124 1.99 -13.76 -5.81
C ILE A 124 1.88 -14.72 -7.00
N ASP A 125 1.89 -16.02 -6.75
CA ASP A 125 1.87 -17.03 -7.81
C ASP A 125 0.50 -17.06 -8.54
N LYS A 126 -0.61 -16.78 -7.83
CA LYS A 126 -1.94 -16.63 -8.42
C LYS A 126 -2.06 -15.37 -9.28
N LEU A 127 -1.50 -14.24 -8.85
CA LEU A 127 -1.43 -13.02 -9.68
C LEU A 127 -0.62 -13.25 -10.96
N ILE A 128 0.51 -13.97 -10.87
CA ILE A 128 1.29 -14.36 -12.05
C ILE A 128 0.46 -15.23 -13.00
N LYS A 129 -0.22 -16.23 -12.48
CA LYS A 129 -1.09 -17.10 -13.29
C LYS A 129 -2.24 -16.31 -13.91
N ALA A 130 -2.87 -15.39 -13.16
CA ALA A 130 -3.94 -14.54 -13.65
C ALA A 130 -3.47 -13.66 -14.82
N ALA A 131 -2.36 -12.95 -14.67
CA ALA A 131 -1.79 -12.12 -15.74
C ALA A 131 -1.38 -12.93 -16.98
N ASN A 132 -0.84 -14.14 -16.77
CA ASN A 132 -0.44 -15.01 -17.89
C ASN A 132 -1.64 -15.57 -18.67
N ARG A 133 -2.81 -15.73 -18.01
CA ARG A 133 -4.06 -16.13 -18.71
C ARG A 133 -4.84 -14.95 -19.30
N GLY A 134 -4.34 -13.71 -19.18
CA GLY A 134 -4.92 -12.55 -19.85
C GLY A 134 -5.72 -11.60 -18.95
N VAL A 135 -5.61 -11.73 -17.63
CA VAL A 135 -6.12 -10.73 -16.68
C VAL A 135 -5.22 -9.50 -16.71
N LYS A 136 -5.81 -8.30 -16.79
CA LYS A 136 -5.08 -7.03 -16.71
C LYS A 136 -4.78 -6.73 -15.25
N VAL A 137 -3.51 -6.56 -14.87
CA VAL A 137 -3.11 -6.34 -13.48
C VAL A 137 -2.27 -5.07 -13.38
N ARG A 138 -2.74 -4.11 -12.58
CA ARG A 138 -2.04 -2.87 -12.23
C ARG A 138 -1.82 -2.81 -10.72
N ILE A 139 -0.61 -2.52 -10.29
CA ILE A 139 -0.23 -2.50 -8.87
C ILE A 139 0.50 -1.19 -8.54
N ILE A 140 0.05 -0.53 -7.48
CA ILE A 140 0.82 0.53 -6.82
C ILE A 140 1.38 -0.05 -5.54
N PHE A 141 2.71 -0.07 -5.43
CA PHE A 141 3.40 -0.50 -4.22
C PHE A 141 3.94 0.66 -3.42
N ASP A 142 3.95 0.51 -2.09
CA ASP A 142 4.85 1.29 -1.25
C ASP A 142 6.31 0.95 -1.60
N ARG A 143 7.18 1.96 -1.57
CA ARG A 143 8.62 1.78 -1.88
C ARG A 143 9.35 0.95 -0.84
N SER A 144 8.72 0.67 0.31
CA SER A 144 9.28 -0.12 1.42
C SER A 144 10.68 0.36 1.82
N ARG A 145 10.88 1.68 1.88
CA ARG A 145 12.16 2.24 2.30
C ARG A 145 12.32 2.18 3.81
N ASP A 146 11.26 2.54 4.53
CA ASP A 146 11.23 2.59 5.98
C ASP A 146 9.93 1.99 6.51
N ALA A 147 10.04 1.11 7.49
CA ALA A 147 8.91 0.57 8.24
C ALA A 147 9.28 0.45 9.72
N PHE A 148 8.35 0.84 10.58
CA PHE A 148 8.53 0.73 12.04
C PHE A 148 9.81 1.38 12.57
N GLY A 149 10.25 2.50 11.96
CA GLY A 149 11.48 3.20 12.34
C GLY A 149 12.78 2.50 11.92
N MET A 150 12.69 1.46 11.08
CA MET A 150 13.84 0.75 10.53
C MET A 150 13.84 0.83 9.00
N SER A 151 15.02 1.01 8.41
CA SER A 151 15.16 0.96 6.96
C SER A 151 14.98 -0.49 6.47
N THR A 152 13.94 -0.72 5.67
CA THR A 152 13.65 -2.03 5.05
C THR A 152 14.32 -2.19 3.69
N ASN A 153 14.97 -1.11 3.19
CA ASN A 153 15.69 -1.11 1.91
C ASN A 153 14.88 -1.65 0.72
N GLY A 154 13.57 -1.50 0.77
CA GLY A 154 12.66 -1.94 -0.29
C GLY A 154 12.13 -3.37 -0.14
N LEU A 155 12.39 -4.04 0.98
CA LEU A 155 11.81 -5.35 1.28
C LEU A 155 10.39 -5.20 1.87
N PRO A 156 9.45 -6.07 1.52
CA PRO A 156 9.56 -7.18 0.55
C PRO A 156 9.24 -6.78 -0.90
N ASN A 157 8.72 -5.57 -1.14
CA ASN A 157 8.08 -5.22 -2.41
C ASN A 157 9.04 -5.21 -3.62
N LYS A 158 10.28 -4.77 -3.47
CA LYS A 158 11.23 -4.72 -4.60
C LYS A 158 11.55 -6.10 -5.19
N PRO A 159 11.96 -7.14 -4.43
CA PRO A 159 12.18 -8.46 -5.02
C PRO A 159 10.89 -9.10 -5.54
N VAL A 160 9.75 -8.87 -4.88
CA VAL A 160 8.44 -9.36 -5.35
C VAL A 160 8.06 -8.73 -6.68
N SER A 161 8.17 -7.41 -6.81
CA SER A 161 7.85 -6.70 -8.05
C SER A 161 8.72 -7.16 -9.22
N LYS A 162 10.03 -7.39 -9.00
CA LYS A 162 10.93 -7.99 -10.01
C LYS A 162 10.45 -9.39 -10.42
N LYS A 163 10.04 -10.24 -9.45
CA LYS A 163 9.49 -11.59 -9.73
C LYS A 163 8.22 -11.47 -10.57
N LEU A 164 7.29 -10.58 -10.22
CA LEU A 164 6.06 -10.34 -10.94
C LEU A 164 6.34 -9.94 -12.39
N LYS A 165 7.15 -8.90 -12.60
CA LYS A 165 7.54 -8.42 -13.95
C LYS A 165 8.17 -9.53 -14.78
N LYS A 166 9.19 -10.20 -14.23
CA LYS A 166 9.94 -11.26 -14.93
C LYS A 166 9.05 -12.44 -15.33
N LYS A 167 8.24 -12.95 -14.39
CA LYS A 167 7.41 -14.17 -14.61
C LYS A 167 6.20 -13.92 -15.51
N THR A 168 5.80 -12.69 -15.69
CA THR A 168 4.69 -12.31 -16.58
C THR A 168 5.16 -11.64 -17.88
N LYS A 169 6.47 -11.55 -18.11
CA LYS A 169 7.03 -10.83 -19.28
C LYS A 169 6.46 -9.40 -19.37
N ASN A 170 6.47 -8.69 -18.25
CA ASN A 170 5.96 -7.34 -18.08
C ASN A 170 4.43 -7.15 -18.27
N LYS A 171 3.62 -8.21 -18.29
CA LYS A 171 2.17 -8.07 -18.38
C LYS A 171 1.54 -7.45 -17.13
N ILE A 172 2.15 -7.64 -15.95
CA ILE A 172 1.77 -6.92 -14.75
C ILE A 172 2.43 -5.55 -14.78
N GLU A 173 1.61 -4.51 -14.74
CA GLU A 173 2.06 -3.13 -14.67
C GLU A 173 2.24 -2.73 -13.20
N ILE A 174 3.36 -2.07 -12.89
CA ILE A 174 3.72 -1.70 -11.53
C ILE A 174 4.19 -0.25 -11.52
N LYS A 175 3.68 0.51 -10.57
CA LYS A 175 4.20 1.82 -10.18
C LYS A 175 4.56 1.82 -8.70
N TRP A 176 5.49 2.67 -8.33
CA TRP A 176 5.86 2.92 -6.94
C TRP A 176 5.17 4.18 -6.46
N TYR A 177 4.56 4.11 -5.28
CA TYR A 177 4.09 5.33 -4.65
C TYR A 177 5.29 6.22 -4.31
N PHE A 178 5.23 7.47 -4.72
CA PHE A 178 6.29 8.44 -4.48
C PHE A 178 6.13 9.01 -3.07
N THR A 179 6.72 8.31 -2.10
CA THR A 179 6.67 8.69 -0.68
C THR A 179 7.46 9.97 -0.44
N ASN A 180 6.84 10.90 0.24
CA ASN A 180 7.42 12.19 0.63
C ASN A 180 7.42 12.31 2.16
N ASN A 181 8.11 11.36 2.82
CA ASN A 181 8.12 11.06 4.26
C ASN A 181 6.85 10.39 4.83
N GLU A 182 5.84 10.14 4.04
CA GLU A 182 4.70 9.31 4.41
C GLU A 182 4.86 7.88 3.87
N GLN A 183 4.05 6.96 4.39
CA GLN A 183 3.95 5.58 3.93
C GLN A 183 2.68 5.40 3.09
N PHE A 184 2.76 4.71 1.99
CA PHE A 184 1.59 4.25 1.27
C PHE A 184 1.02 3.01 1.98
N HIS A 185 0.35 3.24 3.11
CA HIS A 185 -0.14 2.18 3.99
C HIS A 185 -1.45 1.53 3.51
N THR A 186 -1.77 1.69 2.24
CA THR A 186 -2.97 1.16 1.60
C THR A 186 -2.91 -0.36 1.46
N LYS A 187 -4.04 -1.01 1.68
CA LYS A 187 -4.26 -2.44 1.46
C LYS A 187 -5.63 -2.62 0.83
N ILE A 188 -5.65 -2.52 -0.50
CA ILE A 188 -6.86 -2.66 -1.29
C ILE A 188 -6.57 -3.48 -2.55
N MET A 189 -7.48 -4.36 -2.90
CA MET A 189 -7.51 -5.05 -4.17
C MET A 189 -8.92 -5.02 -4.73
N LEU A 190 -9.10 -4.44 -5.90
CA LEU A 190 -10.33 -4.47 -6.66
C LEU A 190 -10.15 -5.42 -7.85
N MET A 191 -11.10 -6.32 -8.02
CA MET A 191 -11.19 -7.27 -9.13
C MET A 191 -12.47 -7.00 -9.90
N LYS A 192 -12.36 -6.49 -11.12
CA LYS A 192 -13.50 -6.28 -12.01
C LYS A 192 -13.56 -7.37 -13.05
N LYS A 193 -14.70 -8.06 -13.10
CA LYS A 193 -14.97 -9.11 -14.08
C LYS A 193 -15.60 -8.54 -15.34
N THR A 194 -15.40 -9.21 -16.45
CA THR A 194 -16.00 -8.87 -17.74
C THR A 194 -17.51 -8.95 -17.74
N ASP A 195 -18.09 -9.73 -16.83
CA ASP A 195 -19.55 -9.82 -16.61
C ASP A 195 -20.16 -8.66 -15.82
N GLY A 196 -19.32 -7.70 -15.39
CA GLY A 196 -19.73 -6.52 -14.63
C GLY A 196 -19.71 -6.71 -13.11
N ASN A 197 -19.45 -7.90 -12.61
CA ASN A 197 -19.28 -8.13 -11.17
C ASN A 197 -17.95 -7.56 -10.69
N VAL A 198 -17.94 -7.03 -9.45
CA VAL A 198 -16.75 -6.48 -8.81
C VAL A 198 -16.60 -7.06 -7.42
N ILE A 199 -15.36 -7.40 -7.08
CA ILE A 199 -14.95 -7.87 -5.76
C ILE A 199 -13.90 -6.90 -5.23
N ILE A 200 -14.09 -6.39 -4.02
CA ILE A 200 -13.12 -5.51 -3.36
C ILE A 200 -12.71 -6.14 -2.04
N HIS A 201 -11.40 -6.32 -1.85
CA HIS A 201 -10.81 -6.67 -0.56
C HIS A 201 -10.09 -5.45 -0.01
N THR A 202 -10.39 -5.08 1.23
CA THR A 202 -9.72 -3.97 1.93
C THR A 202 -9.76 -4.19 3.44
N GLY A 203 -8.77 -3.66 4.16
CA GLY A 203 -8.71 -3.77 5.62
C GLY A 203 -7.32 -3.53 6.17
N SER A 204 -7.02 -4.14 7.32
CA SER A 204 -5.75 -3.97 8.01
C SER A 204 -4.64 -4.88 7.47
N ALA A 205 -4.99 -6.01 6.87
CA ALA A 205 -4.05 -7.06 6.51
C ALA A 205 -3.14 -6.70 5.34
N ASN A 206 -1.83 -6.68 5.57
CA ASN A 206 -0.86 -6.79 4.49
C ASN A 206 -0.97 -8.18 3.83
N TYR A 207 -0.67 -8.27 2.54
CA TYR A 207 -0.69 -9.56 1.85
C TYR A 207 0.64 -10.30 2.06
N ILE A 208 0.91 -10.59 3.33
CA ILE A 208 2.04 -11.39 3.79
C ILE A 208 1.52 -12.60 4.58
N LYS A 209 2.31 -13.68 4.63
CA LYS A 209 1.88 -14.95 5.23
C LYS A 209 1.32 -14.79 6.64
N LYS A 210 1.97 -13.98 7.48
CA LYS A 210 1.56 -13.82 8.89
C LYS A 210 0.17 -13.18 9.03
N ASN A 211 -0.17 -12.21 8.18
CA ASN A 211 -1.41 -11.46 8.28
C ASN A 211 -2.61 -12.21 7.67
N ILE A 212 -2.42 -12.95 6.58
CA ILE A 212 -3.55 -13.56 5.84
C ILE A 212 -3.64 -15.08 5.92
N ARG A 213 -2.75 -15.74 6.73
CA ARG A 213 -2.74 -17.20 6.91
C ARG A 213 -2.95 -17.63 8.37
N GLY A 214 -3.52 -16.73 9.21
CA GLY A 214 -3.93 -17.07 10.56
C GLY A 214 -2.83 -17.01 11.65
N TYR A 215 -1.73 -16.26 11.41
CA TYR A 215 -0.67 -16.10 12.42
C TYR A 215 -0.80 -14.80 13.22
N ILE A 216 -1.43 -13.79 12.64
CA ILE A 216 -1.72 -12.50 13.26
C ILE A 216 -3.20 -12.21 13.03
N MET A 217 -3.87 -11.68 14.04
CA MET A 217 -5.27 -11.30 13.93
C MET A 217 -5.38 -9.98 13.16
N ASP A 218 -5.83 -10.07 11.93
CA ASP A 218 -6.19 -8.95 11.08
C ASP A 218 -7.67 -9.03 10.69
N ALA A 219 -8.22 -7.92 10.26
CA ALA A 219 -9.61 -7.82 9.85
C ALA A 219 -9.71 -7.13 8.49
N ASN A 220 -10.43 -7.77 7.58
CA ASN A 220 -10.71 -7.23 6.26
C ASN A 220 -12.21 -7.25 5.98
N LEU A 221 -12.61 -6.47 5.01
CA LEU A 221 -13.90 -6.52 4.36
C LEU A 221 -13.72 -7.04 2.93
N ARG A 222 -14.55 -8.01 2.58
CA ARG A 222 -14.74 -8.46 1.20
C ARG A 222 -16.09 -7.97 0.72
N VAL A 223 -16.09 -7.09 -0.26
CA VAL A 223 -17.30 -6.48 -0.80
C VAL A 223 -17.56 -7.04 -2.19
N LEU A 224 -18.76 -7.58 -2.39
CA LEU A 224 -19.26 -7.98 -3.70
C LEU A 224 -20.25 -6.93 -4.19
N THR A 225 -20.01 -6.40 -5.36
CA THR A 225 -20.82 -5.34 -5.96
C THR A 225 -20.74 -5.43 -7.49
N ASN A 226 -21.11 -4.36 -8.19
CA ASN A 226 -21.05 -4.27 -9.64
C ASN A 226 -20.23 -3.06 -10.13
N LYS A 227 -19.93 -3.03 -11.41
CA LYS A 227 -19.10 -2.00 -12.06
C LYS A 227 -19.71 -0.57 -11.99
N ASP A 228 -21.01 -0.47 -11.84
CA ASP A 228 -21.76 0.80 -11.87
C ASP A 228 -21.98 1.39 -10.48
N SER A 229 -21.68 0.61 -9.42
CA SER A 229 -21.81 1.07 -8.04
C SER A 229 -20.90 2.26 -7.74
N LYS A 230 -21.36 3.15 -6.84
CA LYS A 230 -20.59 4.32 -6.41
C LYS A 230 -19.23 3.90 -5.83
N LEU A 231 -19.20 2.87 -4.96
CA LEU A 231 -17.97 2.37 -4.36
C LEU A 231 -16.95 1.93 -5.41
N THR A 232 -17.40 1.20 -6.44
CA THR A 232 -16.51 0.80 -7.55
C THR A 232 -15.92 2.02 -8.25
N LYS A 233 -16.75 3.01 -8.56
CA LYS A 233 -16.31 4.26 -9.22
C LYS A 233 -15.32 5.03 -8.34
N ASP A 234 -15.58 5.12 -7.04
CA ASP A 234 -14.71 5.83 -6.09
C ASP A 234 -13.33 5.14 -5.98
N VAL A 235 -13.29 3.80 -5.88
CA VAL A 235 -12.03 3.05 -5.84
C VAL A 235 -11.25 3.20 -7.15
N TYR A 236 -11.93 3.17 -8.30
CA TYR A 236 -11.30 3.46 -9.59
C TYR A 236 -10.74 4.87 -9.64
N ASN A 237 -11.54 5.87 -9.26
CA ASN A 237 -11.12 7.27 -9.26
C ASN A 237 -9.90 7.48 -8.35
N TYR A 238 -9.92 6.89 -7.15
CA TYR A 238 -8.78 6.91 -6.23
C TYR A 238 -7.54 6.29 -6.88
N PHE A 239 -7.65 5.07 -7.41
CA PHE A 239 -6.53 4.37 -8.02
C PHE A 239 -5.99 5.12 -9.25
N ASP A 240 -6.87 5.51 -10.17
CA ASP A 240 -6.48 6.20 -11.40
C ASP A 240 -5.93 7.60 -11.13
N ARG A 241 -6.40 8.31 -10.09
CA ARG A 241 -5.81 9.57 -9.65
C ARG A 241 -4.33 9.40 -9.30
N LEU A 242 -4.02 8.37 -8.51
CA LEU A 242 -2.64 8.05 -8.14
C LEU A 242 -1.83 7.53 -9.33
N TRP A 243 -2.43 6.66 -10.12
CA TRP A 243 -1.77 6.03 -11.27
C TRP A 243 -1.40 7.04 -12.34
N GLU A 244 -2.30 7.96 -12.65
CA GLU A 244 -2.12 8.98 -13.70
C GLU A 244 -1.48 10.28 -13.18
N ASN A 245 -1.22 10.38 -11.89
CA ASN A 245 -0.68 11.62 -11.27
C ASN A 245 -1.53 12.86 -11.58
N ARG A 246 -2.89 12.76 -11.49
CA ARG A 246 -3.81 13.75 -12.06
C ARG A 246 -3.67 15.15 -11.48
N ASP A 247 -3.36 15.29 -10.20
CA ASP A 247 -3.29 16.57 -9.49
C ASP A 247 -2.10 16.65 -8.54
N GLY A 248 -1.13 15.78 -8.74
CA GLY A 248 0.10 15.72 -7.96
C GLY A 248 1.01 14.60 -8.45
N LEU A 249 2.25 14.55 -7.97
CA LEU A 249 3.15 13.44 -8.21
C LEU A 249 2.95 12.38 -7.12
N PHE A 250 2.08 11.41 -7.38
CA PHE A 250 1.77 10.34 -6.44
C PHE A 250 2.57 9.06 -6.72
N THR A 251 2.89 8.81 -7.99
CA THR A 251 3.57 7.57 -8.39
C THR A 251 4.68 7.83 -9.38
N ILE A 252 5.70 6.99 -9.31
CA ILE A 252 6.78 6.91 -10.30
C ILE A 252 6.75 5.55 -11.00
N ASN A 253 7.33 5.48 -12.21
CA ASN A 253 7.35 4.23 -12.94
C ASN A 253 8.22 3.18 -12.24
N PHE A 254 8.00 1.92 -12.58
CA PHE A 254 8.76 0.80 -12.02
C PHE A 254 10.28 0.96 -12.19
N ASP A 255 10.72 1.41 -13.34
CA ASP A 255 12.14 1.50 -13.71
C ASP A 255 12.82 2.75 -13.13
N ASP A 256 12.05 3.73 -12.64
CA ASP A 256 12.58 4.96 -12.02
C ASP A 256 13.02 4.75 -10.56
N GLU A 257 12.64 3.61 -9.94
CA GLU A 257 13.07 3.28 -8.58
C GLU A 257 14.39 2.51 -8.61
N PRO A 258 15.41 2.95 -7.86
CA PRO A 258 16.69 2.26 -7.80
C PRO A 258 16.54 0.78 -7.44
N THR A 259 17.22 -0.07 -8.19
CA THR A 259 17.19 -1.52 -7.97
C THR A 259 17.81 -1.90 -6.63
N THR A 260 17.31 -2.98 -6.03
CA THR A 260 17.95 -3.59 -4.86
C THR A 260 19.33 -4.12 -5.24
N LYS A 261 20.28 -4.04 -4.30
CA LYS A 261 21.60 -4.72 -4.47
C LYS A 261 21.38 -6.24 -4.51
N ALA A 262 22.22 -6.95 -5.25
CA ALA A 262 22.13 -8.42 -5.34
C ALA A 262 22.18 -9.13 -3.95
N SER A 263 22.90 -8.54 -2.99
CA SER A 263 22.91 -9.01 -1.60
C SER A 263 21.55 -8.92 -0.91
N GLN A 264 20.73 -7.92 -1.22
CA GLN A 264 19.38 -7.75 -0.67
C GLN A 264 18.41 -8.76 -1.27
N ASP A 265 18.49 -8.99 -2.58
CA ASP A 265 17.71 -10.02 -3.26
C ASP A 265 18.06 -11.43 -2.72
N PHE A 266 19.32 -11.67 -2.41
CA PHE A 266 19.78 -12.92 -1.80
C PHE A 266 19.28 -13.07 -0.36
N MET A 267 19.38 -12.02 0.46
CA MET A 267 18.86 -12.01 1.82
C MET A 267 17.35 -12.27 1.85
N TYR A 268 16.60 -11.62 0.97
CA TYR A 268 15.16 -11.88 0.85
C TYR A 268 14.87 -13.36 0.54
N LYS A 269 15.61 -13.96 -0.40
CA LYS A 269 15.42 -15.38 -0.75
C LYS A 269 15.71 -16.31 0.43
N ILE A 270 16.71 -16.00 1.25
CA ILE A 270 17.02 -16.79 2.46
C ILE A 270 15.88 -16.64 3.47
N LEU A 271 15.47 -15.41 3.80
CA LEU A 271 14.40 -15.15 4.76
C LEU A 271 13.08 -15.77 4.31
N ASP A 272 12.76 -15.67 3.02
CA ASP A 272 11.59 -16.25 2.43
C ASP A 272 11.62 -17.80 2.43
N ALA A 273 12.78 -18.42 2.11
CA ALA A 273 12.96 -19.86 2.14
C ALA A 273 12.90 -20.43 3.56
N ALA A 274 13.54 -19.76 4.52
CA ALA A 274 13.56 -20.16 5.91
C ALA A 274 12.26 -19.85 6.67
N GLN A 275 11.30 -19.15 6.03
CA GLN A 275 10.07 -18.64 6.67
C GLN A 275 10.35 -17.77 7.93
N LEU A 276 11.57 -17.25 8.05
CA LEU A 276 12.05 -16.48 9.19
C LEU A 276 11.81 -14.98 9.03
N GLY A 277 11.40 -14.52 7.84
CA GLY A 277 11.06 -13.13 7.59
C GLY A 277 9.84 -12.70 8.39
N SER A 278 9.84 -11.45 8.82
CA SER A 278 8.65 -10.81 9.40
C SER A 278 7.51 -10.64 8.38
N PHE A 279 7.74 -11.10 7.16
CA PHE A 279 6.87 -10.96 6.00
C PHE A 279 6.11 -12.24 5.68
#